data_f6d43f60380c34ce36cb9e0cc94abf0f
#
_entry.id   f6d43f60380c34ce36cb9e0cc94abf0f
#
_cell.length_a   1.000
_cell.length_b   1.000
_cell.length_c   1.000
_cell.angle_alpha   90.00
_cell.angle_beta   90.00
_cell.angle_gamma   90.00
#
_symmetry.space_group_name_H-M   'P 1'
#
loop_
_entity.id
_entity.type
_entity.pdbx_description
1 polymer ?
#
loop_
_entity_poly.entity_id
_entity_poly.type
_entity_poly.pdbx_seq_one_letter_code
_entity_poly.pdbx_strand_id
1 'polypeptide(L)'
;MALLRLHLLGSPVLRQRSDEVAAVDDEVRALIADMFETMDAAKGVGLAANQVGIARRVAVIDADGHRIALVNPRIGTAEGRDTAEEGCLSIPDVFADVTRPEHIVLEALDADGEPYRLEVGGLAARAIQHEIDHLDGIVFLDHLGPIKRKMLLSRWRKEHRNDTTYLKEVTPAAAASE
;
A
#
# COMPACT_ATOMS: atom_id res chain seq x y z
N MET A 1 14.78 4.67 13.26
CA MET A 1 13.56 4.09 12.66
C MET A 1 12.37 4.45 13.53
N ALA A 2 11.27 4.81 12.95
CA ALA A 2 10.11 5.31 13.68
C ALA A 2 8.82 4.68 13.15
N LEU A 3 7.85 4.44 14.03
CA LEU A 3 6.52 4.04 13.65
C LEU A 3 5.72 5.26 13.19
N LEU A 4 5.18 5.16 11.99
CA LEU A 4 4.40 6.22 11.37
C LEU A 4 2.90 5.98 11.60
N ARG A 5 2.13 7.06 11.68
CA ARG A 5 0.66 6.95 11.75
C ARG A 5 0.09 6.59 10.40
N LEU A 6 -0.93 5.73 10.40
CA LEU A 6 -1.66 5.38 9.19
C LEU A 6 -2.81 6.37 8.95
N HIS A 7 -2.91 6.83 7.71
CA HIS A 7 -4.07 7.57 7.23
C HIS A 7 -5.15 6.58 6.78
N LEU A 8 -6.36 6.75 7.29
CA LEU A 8 -7.51 5.91 6.98
C LEU A 8 -8.35 6.51 5.85
N LEU A 9 -9.17 5.69 5.23
CA LEU A 9 -10.10 6.10 4.18
C LEU A 9 -10.98 7.26 4.66
N GLY A 10 -10.95 8.37 3.92
CA GLY A 10 -11.50 9.67 4.29
C GLY A 10 -10.41 10.74 4.40
N SER A 11 -9.17 10.35 4.68
CA SER A 11 -8.02 11.26 4.64
C SER A 11 -7.72 11.68 3.19
N PRO A 12 -7.66 12.99 2.89
CA PRO A 12 -7.49 13.47 1.52
C PRO A 12 -6.23 12.96 0.82
N VAL A 13 -5.14 12.72 1.55
CA VAL A 13 -3.86 12.26 0.99
C VAL A 13 -3.99 10.93 0.26
N LEU A 14 -4.93 10.06 0.66
CA LEU A 14 -5.16 8.77 0.01
C LEU A 14 -5.75 8.90 -1.40
N ARG A 15 -6.28 10.06 -1.75
CA ARG A 15 -6.85 10.36 -3.07
C ARG A 15 -5.95 11.24 -3.92
N GLN A 16 -4.80 11.63 -3.42
CA GLN A 16 -3.80 12.38 -4.18
C GLN A 16 -2.91 11.42 -4.97
N ARG A 17 -2.60 11.81 -6.19
CA ARG A 17 -1.53 11.17 -6.94
C ARG A 17 -0.20 11.59 -6.32
N SER A 18 0.63 10.63 -5.99
CA SER A 18 1.96 10.87 -5.40
C SER A 18 2.95 11.32 -6.45
N ASP A 19 3.83 12.26 -6.07
CA ASP A 19 4.85 12.81 -6.96
C ASP A 19 6.05 11.87 -7.10
N GLU A 20 6.64 11.86 -8.28
CA GLU A 20 7.89 11.12 -8.53
C GLU A 20 9.02 11.64 -7.64
N VAL A 21 9.85 10.72 -7.18
CA VAL A 21 11.07 11.02 -6.43
C VAL A 21 12.18 11.37 -7.41
N ALA A 22 12.77 12.55 -7.26
CA ALA A 22 13.84 13.00 -8.17
C ALA A 22 15.14 12.20 -7.96
N ALA A 23 15.47 11.85 -6.71
CA ALA A 23 16.61 11.04 -6.34
C ALA A 23 16.38 10.33 -5.01
N VAL A 24 16.95 9.15 -4.84
CA VAL A 24 16.91 8.42 -3.56
C VAL A 24 18.02 8.95 -2.66
N ASP A 25 17.68 9.95 -1.89
CA ASP A 25 18.56 10.58 -0.89
C ASP A 25 18.39 9.94 0.49
N ASP A 26 19.06 10.48 1.50
CA ASP A 26 18.98 9.97 2.88
C ASP A 26 17.59 10.11 3.48
N GLU A 27 16.83 11.13 3.09
CA GLU A 27 15.45 11.32 3.52
C GLU A 27 14.54 10.21 2.98
N VAL A 28 14.69 9.87 1.69
CA VAL A 28 13.91 8.77 1.07
C VAL A 28 14.32 7.43 1.68
N ARG A 29 15.60 7.20 1.94
CA ARG A 29 16.06 5.97 2.61
C ARG A 29 15.50 5.83 4.02
N ALA A 30 15.50 6.92 4.80
CA ALA A 30 14.91 6.94 6.13
C ALA A 30 13.40 6.66 6.08
N LEU A 31 12.68 7.25 5.12
CA LEU A 31 11.27 6.99 4.90
C LEU A 31 11.01 5.50 4.60
N ILE A 32 11.79 4.91 3.72
CA ILE A 32 11.66 3.47 3.37
C ILE A 32 11.85 2.60 4.62
N ALA A 33 12.86 2.89 5.44
CA ALA A 33 13.12 2.15 6.68
C ALA A 33 11.94 2.28 7.67
N ASP A 34 11.42 3.48 7.88
CA ASP A 34 10.26 3.73 8.73
C ASP A 34 8.98 3.06 8.21
N MET A 35 8.82 3.01 6.89
CA MET A 35 7.69 2.33 6.24
C MET A 35 7.75 0.81 6.44
N PHE A 36 8.91 0.18 6.30
CA PHE A 36 9.07 -1.24 6.61
C PHE A 36 8.73 -1.55 8.06
N GLU A 37 9.27 -0.78 8.99
CA GLU A 37 8.98 -0.96 10.42
C GLU A 37 7.50 -0.79 10.74
N THR A 38 6.86 0.22 10.16
CA THR A 38 5.42 0.47 10.32
C THR A 38 4.58 -0.66 9.73
N MET A 39 4.93 -1.13 8.52
CA MET A 39 4.27 -2.24 7.84
C MET A 39 4.33 -3.51 8.70
N ASP A 40 5.51 -3.85 9.21
CA ASP A 40 5.72 -5.02 10.06
C ASP A 40 4.90 -4.93 11.35
N ALA A 41 4.95 -3.79 12.04
CA ALA A 41 4.19 -3.56 13.26
C ALA A 41 2.66 -3.63 13.02
N ALA A 42 2.21 -3.18 11.88
CA ALA A 42 0.80 -3.25 11.47
C ALA A 42 0.40 -4.62 10.89
N LYS A 43 1.36 -5.56 10.76
CA LYS A 43 1.16 -6.89 10.17
C LYS A 43 0.63 -6.84 8.73
N GLY A 44 1.10 -5.86 7.96
CA GLY A 44 0.79 -5.69 6.55
C GLY A 44 1.79 -6.43 5.65
N VAL A 45 1.42 -6.62 4.39
CA VAL A 45 2.29 -7.16 3.33
C VAL A 45 2.76 -6.08 2.36
N GLY A 46 2.22 -4.88 2.49
CA GLY A 46 2.57 -3.71 1.69
C GLY A 46 2.16 -2.42 2.38
N LEU A 47 2.82 -1.32 2.01
CA LEU A 47 2.53 0.02 2.50
C LEU A 47 3.02 1.05 1.49
N ALA A 48 2.16 1.99 1.12
CA ALA A 48 2.50 3.12 0.26
C ALA A 48 2.69 4.40 1.09
N ALA A 49 3.55 5.31 0.61
CA ALA A 49 3.90 6.52 1.34
C ALA A 49 2.71 7.43 1.63
N ASN A 50 1.72 7.51 0.74
CA ASN A 50 0.52 8.31 0.99
C ASN A 50 -0.32 7.76 2.15
N GLN A 51 -0.24 6.47 2.45
CA GLN A 51 -0.88 5.88 3.62
C GLN A 51 -0.26 6.35 4.95
N VAL A 52 0.93 6.89 4.92
CA VAL A 52 1.59 7.53 6.07
C VAL A 52 1.68 9.06 5.91
N GLY A 53 0.88 9.63 5.01
CA GLY A 53 0.73 11.07 4.86
C GLY A 53 1.74 11.75 3.93
N ILE A 54 2.53 10.98 3.18
CA ILE A 54 3.60 11.50 2.33
C ILE A 54 3.29 11.21 0.87
N ALA A 55 3.00 12.26 0.09
CA ALA A 55 2.60 12.13 -1.31
C ALA A 55 3.82 11.98 -2.26
N ARG A 56 4.67 10.99 -2.00
CA ARG A 56 5.81 10.60 -2.85
C ARG A 56 5.62 9.19 -3.39
N ARG A 57 6.11 8.92 -4.59
CA ARG A 57 5.98 7.61 -5.25
C ARG A 57 6.97 6.59 -4.66
N VAL A 58 6.72 6.24 -3.41
CA VAL A 58 7.49 5.25 -2.64
C VAL A 58 6.51 4.27 -2.01
N ALA A 59 6.79 2.99 -2.13
CA ALA A 59 6.07 1.92 -1.45
C ALA A 59 7.04 0.82 -1.00
N VAL A 60 6.60 -0.02 -0.10
CA VAL A 60 7.33 -1.21 0.34
C VAL A 60 6.39 -2.42 0.31
N ILE A 61 6.94 -3.59 0.03
CA ILE A 61 6.23 -4.86 0.14
C ILE A 61 7.08 -5.92 0.81
N ASP A 62 6.41 -6.86 1.45
CA ASP A 62 6.99 -8.12 1.94
C ASP A 62 5.99 -9.25 1.69
N ALA A 63 6.13 -9.92 0.55
CA ALA A 63 5.23 -10.98 0.11
C ALA A 63 5.96 -11.99 -0.77
N ASP A 64 5.64 -13.28 -0.60
CA ASP A 64 6.22 -14.39 -1.38
C ASP A 64 7.77 -14.40 -1.40
N GLY A 65 8.41 -14.03 -0.29
CA GLY A 65 9.87 -13.94 -0.18
C GLY A 65 10.48 -12.67 -0.80
N HIS A 66 9.68 -11.76 -1.32
CA HIS A 66 10.13 -10.46 -1.83
C HIS A 66 9.91 -9.39 -0.77
N ARG A 67 11.01 -8.93 -0.16
CA ARG A 67 11.02 -7.78 0.72
C ARG A 67 11.76 -6.64 0.02
N ILE A 68 11.01 -5.77 -0.63
CA ILE A 68 11.57 -4.78 -1.56
C ILE A 68 10.94 -3.40 -1.38
N ALA A 69 11.74 -2.38 -1.66
CA ALA A 69 11.27 -1.01 -1.85
C ALA A 69 10.91 -0.76 -3.32
N LEU A 70 9.88 0.02 -3.53
CA LEU A 70 9.42 0.44 -4.85
C LEU A 70 9.49 1.97 -4.91
N VAL A 71 10.53 2.50 -5.55
CA VAL A 71 10.64 3.94 -5.80
C VAL A 71 10.34 4.20 -7.26
N ASN A 72 9.43 5.11 -7.54
CA ASN A 72 8.93 5.41 -8.89
C ASN A 72 8.49 4.14 -9.66
N PRO A 73 7.69 3.24 -9.06
CA PRO A 73 7.36 1.98 -9.68
C PRO A 73 6.47 2.14 -10.91
N ARG A 74 6.70 1.27 -11.89
CA ARG A 74 5.87 1.14 -13.10
C ARG A 74 5.63 -0.33 -13.41
N ILE A 75 4.45 -0.64 -13.91
CA ILE A 75 4.13 -1.95 -14.46
C ILE A 75 4.35 -1.89 -15.97
N GLY A 76 5.32 -2.67 -16.47
CA GLY A 76 5.63 -2.76 -17.89
C GLY A 76 4.64 -3.66 -18.64
N THR A 77 4.47 -4.90 -18.17
CA THR A 77 3.50 -5.86 -18.70
C THR A 77 2.64 -6.40 -17.57
N ALA A 78 1.39 -6.72 -17.89
CA ALA A 78 0.46 -7.35 -16.97
C ALA A 78 -0.36 -8.39 -17.73
N GLU A 79 -0.37 -9.63 -17.26
CA GLU A 79 -0.98 -10.76 -17.93
C GLU A 79 -1.78 -11.63 -16.97
N GLY A 80 -2.71 -12.37 -17.55
CA GLY A 80 -3.56 -13.29 -16.78
C GLY A 80 -4.62 -12.56 -15.97
N ARG A 81 -5.30 -13.34 -15.16
CA ARG A 81 -6.39 -12.84 -14.32
C ARG A 81 -6.55 -13.72 -13.10
N ASP A 82 -6.51 -13.11 -11.94
CA ASP A 82 -6.71 -13.76 -10.65
C ASP A 82 -7.67 -12.95 -9.78
N THR A 83 -8.60 -13.64 -9.13
CA THR A 83 -9.54 -13.05 -8.20
C THR A 83 -9.26 -13.58 -6.80
N ALA A 84 -8.94 -12.70 -5.88
CA ALA A 84 -8.68 -13.05 -4.50
C ALA A 84 -9.11 -11.93 -3.54
N GLU A 85 -9.30 -12.30 -2.28
CA GLU A 85 -9.66 -11.35 -1.24
C GLU A 85 -8.51 -10.39 -0.94
N GLU A 86 -8.82 -9.10 -0.89
CA GLU A 86 -7.92 -8.04 -0.48
C GLU A 86 -8.46 -7.31 0.75
N GLY A 87 -7.53 -6.83 1.55
CA GLY A 87 -7.75 -5.87 2.61
C GLY A 87 -6.71 -4.75 2.50
N CYS A 88 -6.82 -3.73 3.34
CA CYS A 88 -5.92 -2.58 3.31
C CYS A 88 -5.70 -2.04 4.72
N LEU A 89 -4.47 -1.69 5.07
CA LEU A 89 -4.15 -1.08 6.36
C LEU A 89 -4.89 0.25 6.57
N SER A 90 -5.22 0.96 5.50
CA SER A 90 -5.98 2.22 5.53
C SER A 90 -7.50 2.01 5.60
N ILE A 91 -7.98 0.78 5.46
CA ILE A 91 -9.40 0.41 5.53
C ILE A 91 -9.54 -0.84 6.42
N PRO A 92 -9.26 -0.72 7.74
CA PRO A 92 -9.27 -1.86 8.65
C PRO A 92 -10.63 -2.59 8.65
N ASP A 93 -10.57 -3.92 8.78
CA ASP A 93 -11.74 -4.80 8.90
C ASP A 93 -12.70 -4.79 7.71
N VAL A 94 -12.23 -4.30 6.55
CA VAL A 94 -12.97 -4.36 5.28
C VAL A 94 -12.20 -5.22 4.30
N PHE A 95 -12.88 -6.24 3.76
CA PHE A 95 -12.31 -7.20 2.81
C PHE A 95 -13.27 -7.40 1.65
N ALA A 96 -12.72 -7.61 0.48
CA ALA A 96 -13.50 -7.94 -0.71
C ALA A 96 -12.63 -8.61 -1.77
N ASP A 97 -13.25 -9.42 -2.62
CA ASP A 97 -12.59 -10.02 -3.75
C ASP A 97 -12.30 -8.97 -4.83
N VAL A 98 -11.05 -8.92 -5.25
CA VAL A 98 -10.57 -8.03 -6.31
C VAL A 98 -9.93 -8.86 -7.41
N THR A 99 -10.30 -8.58 -8.64
CA THR A 99 -9.69 -9.20 -9.83
C THR A 99 -8.53 -8.33 -10.31
N ARG A 100 -7.36 -8.95 -10.44
CA ARG A 100 -6.13 -8.30 -10.94
C ARG A 100 -5.40 -9.16 -11.94
N PRO A 101 -4.54 -8.59 -12.79
CA PRO A 101 -3.54 -9.38 -13.50
C PRO A 101 -2.77 -10.32 -12.56
N GLU A 102 -2.61 -11.56 -12.98
CA GLU A 102 -1.95 -12.60 -12.18
C GLU A 102 -0.43 -12.46 -12.17
N HIS A 103 0.13 -12.05 -13.32
CA HIS A 103 1.56 -11.85 -13.52
C HIS A 103 1.84 -10.44 -13.99
N ILE A 104 2.86 -9.82 -13.44
CA ILE A 104 3.32 -8.49 -13.83
C ILE A 104 4.83 -8.44 -13.99
N VAL A 105 5.27 -7.47 -14.78
CA VAL A 105 6.66 -7.03 -14.83
C VAL A 105 6.74 -5.67 -14.17
N LEU A 106 7.46 -5.60 -13.05
CA LEU A 106 7.72 -4.37 -12.31
C LEU A 106 9.03 -3.76 -12.75
N GLU A 107 9.05 -2.45 -12.95
CA GLU A 107 10.25 -1.63 -13.08
C GLU A 107 10.21 -0.56 -12.00
N ALA A 108 11.28 -0.45 -11.21
CA ALA A 108 11.38 0.51 -10.11
C ALA A 108 12.83 0.80 -9.77
N LEU A 109 13.05 1.76 -8.86
CA LEU A 109 14.32 1.94 -8.17
C LEU A 109 14.24 1.28 -6.79
N ASP A 110 15.35 0.74 -6.33
CA ASP A 110 15.47 0.20 -4.98
C ASP A 110 15.82 1.30 -3.95
N ALA A 111 16.06 0.90 -2.71
CA ALA A 111 16.41 1.81 -1.61
C ALA A 111 17.78 2.50 -1.79
N ASP A 112 18.61 2.04 -2.69
CA ASP A 112 19.89 2.64 -3.04
C ASP A 112 19.80 3.53 -4.30
N GLY A 113 18.61 3.60 -4.92
CA GLY A 113 18.39 4.35 -6.14
C GLY A 113 18.78 3.59 -7.41
N GLU A 114 19.09 2.29 -7.30
CA GLU A 114 19.45 1.46 -8.44
C GLU A 114 18.20 0.91 -9.14
N PRO A 115 18.14 1.01 -10.47
CA PRO A 115 17.01 0.46 -11.22
C PRO A 115 17.01 -1.07 -11.19
N TYR A 116 15.83 -1.65 -11.05
CA TYR A 116 15.63 -3.08 -11.17
C TYR A 116 14.34 -3.42 -11.91
N ARG A 117 14.31 -4.63 -12.43
CA ARG A 117 13.16 -5.23 -13.11
C ARG A 117 12.83 -6.57 -12.46
N LEU A 118 11.58 -6.80 -12.15
CA LEU A 118 11.11 -8.00 -11.47
C LEU A 118 9.87 -8.57 -12.15
N GLU A 119 9.93 -9.85 -12.52
CA GLU A 119 8.77 -10.60 -13.00
C GLU A 119 8.19 -11.40 -11.84
N VAL A 120 6.94 -11.16 -11.50
CA VAL A 120 6.28 -11.82 -10.36
C VAL A 120 4.84 -12.17 -10.66
N GLY A 121 4.35 -13.19 -9.95
CA GLY A 121 2.96 -13.59 -9.89
C GLY A 121 2.44 -13.63 -8.45
N GLY A 122 1.28 -14.21 -8.26
CA GLY A 122 0.72 -14.51 -6.94
C GLY A 122 0.51 -13.30 -6.03
N LEU A 123 0.75 -13.50 -4.74
CA LEU A 123 0.56 -12.46 -3.72
C LEU A 123 1.50 -11.28 -3.93
N ALA A 124 2.74 -11.49 -4.33
CA ALA A 124 3.68 -10.41 -4.60
C ALA A 124 3.18 -9.49 -5.73
N ALA A 125 2.70 -10.05 -6.83
CA ALA A 125 2.11 -9.28 -7.92
C ALA A 125 0.88 -8.48 -7.47
N ARG A 126 0.02 -9.09 -6.66
CA ARG A 126 -1.17 -8.43 -6.09
C ARG A 126 -0.80 -7.29 -5.17
N ALA A 127 0.12 -7.50 -4.25
CA ALA A 127 0.60 -6.49 -3.32
C ALA A 127 1.23 -5.28 -4.05
N ILE A 128 2.09 -5.54 -5.03
CA ILE A 128 2.71 -4.48 -5.85
C ILE A 128 1.65 -3.63 -6.55
N GLN A 129 0.65 -4.26 -7.18
CA GLN A 129 -0.43 -3.55 -7.87
C GLN A 129 -1.29 -2.74 -6.89
N HIS A 130 -1.58 -3.29 -5.72
CA HIS A 130 -2.31 -2.61 -4.65
C HIS A 130 -1.58 -1.34 -4.20
N GLU A 131 -0.25 -1.43 -3.98
CA GLU A 131 0.54 -0.28 -3.54
C GLU A 131 0.73 0.77 -4.65
N ILE A 132 0.89 0.37 -5.91
CA ILE A 132 0.92 1.31 -7.05
C ILE A 132 -0.42 2.04 -7.18
N ASP A 133 -1.55 1.35 -6.99
CA ASP A 133 -2.86 2.00 -6.95
C ASP A 133 -2.90 3.12 -5.90
N HIS A 134 -2.41 2.86 -4.68
CA HIS A 134 -2.32 3.89 -3.65
C HIS A 134 -1.54 5.12 -4.12
N LEU A 135 -0.42 4.92 -4.81
CA LEU A 135 0.39 6.01 -5.35
C LEU A 135 -0.35 6.82 -6.42
N ASP A 136 -1.38 6.24 -7.04
CA ASP A 136 -2.25 6.89 -8.01
C ASP A 136 -3.56 7.42 -7.39
N GLY A 137 -3.72 7.35 -6.08
CA GLY A 137 -4.91 7.79 -5.36
C GLY A 137 -6.10 6.82 -5.47
N ILE A 138 -5.83 5.55 -5.75
CA ILE A 138 -6.81 4.49 -5.92
C ILE A 138 -6.77 3.54 -4.73
N VAL A 139 -7.93 3.15 -4.21
CA VAL A 139 -8.07 2.12 -3.18
C VAL A 139 -8.74 0.87 -3.75
N PHE A 140 -8.57 -0.29 -3.11
CA PHE A 140 -9.08 -1.55 -3.64
C PHE A 140 -10.61 -1.57 -3.82
N LEU A 141 -11.35 -0.80 -3.02
CA LEU A 141 -12.80 -0.65 -3.17
C LEU A 141 -13.21 -0.08 -4.53
N ASP A 142 -12.34 0.68 -5.18
CA ASP A 142 -12.59 1.29 -6.49
C ASP A 142 -12.70 0.23 -7.62
N HIS A 143 -12.14 -0.96 -7.39
CA HIS A 143 -12.23 -2.09 -8.32
C HIS A 143 -13.51 -2.90 -8.19
N LEU A 144 -14.34 -2.63 -7.19
CA LEU A 144 -15.57 -3.37 -6.94
C LEU A 144 -16.72 -2.87 -7.82
N GLY A 145 -17.70 -3.76 -8.06
CA GLY A 145 -18.95 -3.36 -8.67
C GLY A 145 -19.67 -2.27 -7.87
N PRO A 146 -20.48 -1.42 -8.53
CA PRO A 146 -21.03 -0.21 -7.90
C PRO A 146 -21.91 -0.49 -6.67
N ILE A 147 -22.65 -1.58 -6.66
CA ILE A 147 -23.54 -1.93 -5.52
C ILE A 147 -22.70 -2.32 -4.30
N LYS A 148 -21.74 -3.22 -4.46
CA LYS A 148 -20.87 -3.68 -3.37
C LYS A 148 -20.01 -2.55 -2.82
N ARG A 149 -19.43 -1.75 -3.73
CA ARG A 149 -18.65 -0.56 -3.36
C ARG A 149 -19.48 0.42 -2.54
N LYS A 150 -20.68 0.75 -3.00
CA LYS A 150 -21.59 1.67 -2.29
C LYS A 150 -21.94 1.14 -0.90
N MET A 151 -22.24 -0.14 -0.79
CA MET A 151 -22.57 -0.78 0.48
C MET A 151 -21.41 -0.70 1.49
N LEU A 152 -20.20 -1.05 1.06
CA LEU A 152 -19.01 -1.02 1.92
C LEU A 152 -18.63 0.41 2.31
N LEU A 153 -18.69 1.38 1.39
CA LEU A 153 -18.44 2.78 1.69
C LEU A 153 -19.47 3.37 2.66
N SER A 154 -20.74 3.01 2.49
CA SER A 154 -21.82 3.46 3.39
C SER A 154 -21.60 2.93 4.80
N ARG A 155 -21.24 1.66 4.94
CA ARG A 155 -20.89 1.04 6.22
C ARG A 155 -19.66 1.73 6.85
N TRP A 156 -18.61 1.94 6.08
CA TRP A 156 -17.40 2.62 6.55
C TRP A 156 -17.71 4.02 7.08
N ARG A 157 -18.45 4.84 6.32
CA ARG A 157 -18.84 6.19 6.73
C ARG A 157 -19.66 6.19 8.02
N LYS A 158 -20.56 5.23 8.18
CA LYS A 158 -21.38 5.08 9.39
C LYS A 158 -20.52 4.76 10.61
N GLU A 159 -19.56 3.84 10.47
CA GLU A 159 -18.66 3.43 11.54
C GLU A 159 -17.66 4.54 11.92
N HIS A 160 -17.31 5.42 11.00
CA HIS A 160 -16.31 6.48 11.17
C HIS A 160 -16.90 7.91 11.17
N ARG A 161 -18.21 8.05 11.33
CA ARG A 161 -18.87 9.37 11.26
C ARG A 161 -18.41 10.39 12.29
N ASN A 162 -17.87 9.92 13.41
CA ASN A 162 -17.35 10.77 14.50
C ASN A 162 -15.81 10.95 14.42
N ASP A 163 -15.16 10.34 13.46
CA ASP A 163 -13.72 10.48 13.25
C ASP A 163 -13.45 11.77 12.45
N THR A 164 -12.67 12.66 13.02
CA THR A 164 -12.34 13.95 12.41
C THR A 164 -10.93 13.98 11.80
N THR A 165 -10.10 13.00 12.14
CA THR A 165 -8.69 12.98 11.74
C THR A 165 -8.35 11.89 10.73
N TYR A 166 -9.07 10.79 10.76
CA TYR A 166 -8.79 9.58 9.96
C TYR A 166 -7.35 9.08 10.14
N LEU A 167 -6.82 9.18 11.35
CA LEU A 167 -5.47 8.75 11.72
C LEU A 167 -5.53 7.58 12.69
N LYS A 168 -4.66 6.60 12.47
CA LYS A 168 -4.50 5.43 13.33
C LYS A 168 -3.06 5.31 13.79
N GLU A 169 -2.86 5.24 15.11
CA GLU A 169 -1.55 4.94 15.68
C GLU A 169 -1.17 3.48 15.40
N VAL A 170 0.08 3.28 15.07
CA VAL A 170 0.67 1.94 14.95
C VAL A 170 1.52 1.70 16.19
N THR A 171 1.22 0.63 16.90
CA THR A 171 1.95 0.26 18.10
C THR A 171 2.97 -0.84 17.79
N PRO A 172 4.11 -0.88 18.48
CA PRO A 172 5.08 -1.97 18.33
C PRO A 172 4.38 -3.32 18.50
N ALA A 173 4.78 -4.31 17.70
CA ALA A 173 4.34 -5.67 17.92
C ALA A 173 4.72 -6.06 19.35
N ALA A 174 3.77 -6.61 20.11
CA ALA A 174 4.07 -7.17 21.42
C ALA A 174 5.19 -8.18 21.26
N ALA A 175 6.29 -8.03 22.01
CA ALA A 175 7.34 -9.04 22.04
C ALA A 175 6.66 -10.37 22.37
N ALA A 176 6.85 -11.38 21.50
CA ALA A 176 6.37 -12.71 21.79
C ALA A 176 7.01 -13.10 23.12
N SER A 177 6.21 -13.24 24.15
CA SER A 177 6.68 -13.83 25.41
C SER A 177 7.06 -15.27 25.12
N GLU A 178 8.36 -15.55 25.17
CA GLU A 178 8.87 -16.91 25.20
C GLU A 178 8.24 -17.70 26.35
#